data_db2bcdb67d4e53e07aed46eefe794ff2
#
_entry.id   db2bcdb67d4e53e07aed46eefe794ff2
#
_cell.length_a   1.000
_cell.length_b   1.000
_cell.length_c   1.000
_cell.angle_alpha   90.00
_cell.angle_beta   90.00
_cell.angle_gamma   90.00
#
_symmetry.space_group_name_H-M   'P 1'
#
loop_
_entity.id
_entity.type
_entity.pdbx_description
1 polymer ?
#
loop_
_entity_poly.entity_id
_entity_poly.type
_entity_poly.pdbx_seq_one_letter_code
_entity_poly.pdbx_strand_id
1 'polypeptide(L)'
;NDIDWNTKTMSVRINGLDTHFMYKDVVDLIEKAPGKLDLIMIPKVGTISDVYAVDMLCTQVEDAMGIDKRIGFELIIETALGMQNINEIASYYRRLESLHFGVADYAASTKAKTTVIGGPNPNYHVLTDIDGDNPREKHWGDMWHHAVSKMVIAARANGLRPIDGPFGDFNDADGYTAQANRSATLGC
;
A
#
# COMPACT_ATOMS: atom_id res chain seq x y z
N ASN A 1 5.26 -26.14 -8.95
CA ASN A 1 4.00 -25.80 -8.29
C ASN A 1 2.85 -26.04 -9.22
N ASP A 2 2.03 -27.04 -8.89
CA ASP A 2 0.99 -27.57 -9.75
C ASP A 2 -0.40 -26.94 -9.46
N ILE A 3 -0.38 -25.74 -8.86
CA ILE A 3 -1.62 -24.98 -8.62
C ILE A 3 -2.00 -24.25 -9.89
N ASP A 4 -3.19 -24.54 -10.39
CA ASP A 4 -3.79 -23.77 -11.48
C ASP A 4 -4.38 -22.47 -10.91
N TRP A 5 -3.75 -21.37 -11.22
CA TRP A 5 -4.19 -20.05 -10.78
C TRP A 5 -5.33 -19.48 -11.62
N ASN A 6 -5.63 -20.10 -12.77
CA ASN A 6 -6.67 -19.67 -13.71
C ASN A 6 -6.57 -18.15 -14.02
N THR A 7 -7.64 -17.41 -13.72
CA THR A 7 -7.74 -15.96 -13.92
C THR A 7 -7.32 -15.14 -12.70
N LYS A 8 -6.76 -15.78 -11.67
CA LYS A 8 -6.32 -15.07 -10.44
C LYS A 8 -4.97 -14.44 -10.66
N THR A 9 -4.82 -13.21 -10.20
CA THR A 9 -3.55 -12.47 -10.20
C THR A 9 -2.61 -13.05 -9.14
N MET A 10 -1.39 -13.38 -9.55
CA MET A 10 -0.33 -13.79 -8.65
C MET A 10 0.59 -12.60 -8.36
N SER A 11 0.55 -12.11 -7.12
CA SER A 11 1.42 -11.04 -6.62
C SER A 11 2.32 -11.54 -5.50
N VAL A 12 3.58 -11.11 -5.49
CA VAL A 12 4.56 -11.46 -4.45
C VAL A 12 5.21 -10.20 -3.91
N ARG A 13 5.17 -10.02 -2.58
CA ARG A 13 5.89 -8.92 -1.92
C ARG A 13 7.35 -9.28 -1.74
N ILE A 14 8.24 -8.41 -2.22
CA ILE A 14 9.68 -8.50 -2.03
C ILE A 14 10.13 -7.78 -0.75
N ASN A 15 11.40 -7.95 -0.37
CA ASN A 15 12.02 -7.11 0.64
C ASN A 15 12.23 -5.68 0.11
N GLY A 16 12.31 -4.71 1.03
CA GLY A 16 12.51 -3.30 0.67
C GLY A 16 13.93 -3.00 0.17
N LEU A 17 14.07 -1.88 -0.55
CA LEU A 17 15.36 -1.39 -1.06
C LEU A 17 16.33 -1.01 0.07
N ASP A 18 15.81 -0.81 1.29
CA ASP A 18 16.58 -0.59 2.52
C ASP A 18 17.28 -1.85 3.05
N THR A 19 17.10 -2.99 2.38
CA THR A 19 17.70 -4.28 2.75
C THR A 19 18.65 -4.81 1.67
N HIS A 20 19.53 -5.73 2.03
CA HIS A 20 20.41 -6.42 1.09
C HIS A 20 19.75 -7.63 0.40
N PHE A 21 18.46 -7.86 0.63
CA PHE A 21 17.71 -9.01 0.09
C PHE A 21 16.96 -8.68 -1.20
N MET A 22 16.54 -7.43 -1.40
CA MET A 22 15.64 -7.02 -2.48
C MET A 22 16.07 -7.53 -3.86
N TYR A 23 17.33 -7.28 -4.24
CA TYR A 23 17.83 -7.66 -5.58
C TYR A 23 17.75 -9.16 -5.82
N LYS A 24 18.02 -9.95 -4.76
CA LYS A 24 17.99 -11.40 -4.85
C LYS A 24 16.57 -11.92 -4.92
N ASP A 25 15.63 -11.31 -4.19
CA ASP A 25 14.22 -11.65 -4.30
C ASP A 25 13.72 -11.47 -5.73
N VAL A 26 14.03 -10.34 -6.37
CA VAL A 26 13.62 -10.07 -7.76
C VAL A 26 14.21 -11.10 -8.72
N VAL A 27 15.51 -11.33 -8.65
CA VAL A 27 16.20 -12.30 -9.52
C VAL A 27 15.62 -13.71 -9.33
N ASP A 28 15.56 -14.18 -8.09
CA ASP A 28 15.08 -15.51 -7.74
C ASP A 28 13.62 -15.74 -8.17
N LEU A 29 12.74 -14.74 -8.01
CA LEU A 29 11.33 -14.84 -8.39
C LEU A 29 11.17 -14.96 -9.89
N ILE A 30 11.85 -14.13 -10.66
CA ILE A 30 11.73 -14.14 -12.13
C ILE A 30 12.36 -15.41 -12.71
N GLU A 31 13.55 -15.80 -12.23
CA GLU A 31 14.23 -16.99 -12.73
C GLU A 31 13.53 -18.31 -12.37
N LYS A 32 12.93 -18.40 -11.16
CA LYS A 32 12.27 -19.63 -10.70
C LYS A 32 10.82 -19.79 -11.15
N ALA A 33 10.19 -18.69 -11.57
CA ALA A 33 8.80 -18.69 -12.02
C ALA A 33 8.61 -17.89 -13.34
N PRO A 34 9.37 -18.20 -14.41
CA PRO A 34 9.35 -17.41 -15.63
C PRO A 34 7.94 -17.35 -16.23
N GLY A 35 7.45 -16.11 -16.47
CA GLY A 35 6.15 -15.86 -17.08
C GLY A 35 4.91 -16.21 -16.24
N LYS A 36 5.09 -16.71 -15.01
CA LYS A 36 3.98 -17.09 -14.11
C LYS A 36 3.57 -15.97 -13.15
N LEU A 37 4.51 -15.10 -12.77
CA LEU A 37 4.25 -14.01 -11.87
C LEU A 37 3.59 -12.85 -12.62
N ASP A 38 2.51 -12.32 -12.08
CA ASP A 38 1.83 -11.16 -12.65
C ASP A 38 2.36 -9.86 -12.08
N LEU A 39 2.52 -9.80 -10.75
CA LEU A 39 2.86 -8.58 -10.02
C LEU A 39 3.97 -8.81 -8.99
N ILE A 40 4.80 -7.80 -8.82
CA ILE A 40 5.71 -7.64 -7.67
C ILE A 40 5.20 -6.48 -6.81
N MET A 41 5.04 -6.74 -5.53
CA MET A 41 4.67 -5.72 -4.54
C MET A 41 5.93 -5.19 -3.87
N ILE A 42 6.18 -3.88 -4.05
CA ILE A 42 7.37 -3.18 -3.58
C ILE A 42 7.02 -2.41 -2.29
N PRO A 43 7.61 -2.79 -1.14
CA PRO A 43 7.36 -2.10 0.13
C PRO A 43 8.19 -0.82 0.27
N LYS A 44 7.76 0.06 1.16
CA LYS A 44 8.49 1.26 1.63
C LYS A 44 8.98 2.20 0.55
N VAL A 45 8.26 2.27 -0.57
CA VAL A 45 8.58 3.20 -1.66
C VAL A 45 8.54 4.64 -1.13
N GLY A 46 9.65 5.35 -1.24
CA GLY A 46 9.81 6.72 -0.77
C GLY A 46 9.92 7.73 -1.91
N THR A 47 10.45 7.31 -3.06
CA THR A 47 10.70 8.15 -4.23
C THR A 47 10.43 7.39 -5.53
N ILE A 48 10.29 8.12 -6.63
CA ILE A 48 10.18 7.54 -7.98
C ILE A 48 11.44 6.74 -8.36
N SER A 49 12.61 7.10 -7.82
CA SER A 49 13.87 6.40 -8.06
C SER A 49 13.87 4.98 -7.50
N ASP A 50 13.14 4.74 -6.42
CA ASP A 50 12.99 3.40 -5.85
C ASP A 50 12.27 2.48 -6.83
N VAL A 51 11.20 2.99 -7.45
CA VAL A 51 10.44 2.25 -8.48
C VAL A 51 11.31 1.99 -9.71
N TYR A 52 12.04 3.02 -10.16
CA TYR A 52 12.95 2.91 -11.29
C TYR A 52 14.05 1.86 -11.09
N ALA A 53 14.64 1.80 -9.89
CA ALA A 53 15.68 0.83 -9.56
C ALA A 53 15.18 -0.62 -9.70
N VAL A 54 13.97 -0.90 -9.19
CA VAL A 54 13.36 -2.23 -9.31
C VAL A 54 12.96 -2.53 -10.76
N ASP A 55 12.42 -1.54 -11.50
CA ASP A 55 12.06 -1.71 -12.92
C ASP A 55 13.29 -2.07 -13.76
N MET A 56 14.41 -1.39 -13.56
CA MET A 56 15.63 -1.70 -14.31
C MET A 56 16.16 -3.09 -14.02
N LEU A 57 16.14 -3.52 -12.77
CA LEU A 57 16.53 -4.87 -12.39
C LEU A 57 15.61 -5.93 -13.01
N CYS A 58 14.28 -5.76 -12.87
CA CYS A 58 13.31 -6.66 -13.49
C CYS A 58 13.51 -6.73 -15.00
N THR A 59 13.67 -5.58 -15.67
CA THR A 59 13.88 -5.51 -17.12
C THR A 59 15.11 -6.31 -17.56
N GLN A 60 16.24 -6.17 -16.85
CA GLN A 60 17.47 -6.89 -17.17
C GLN A 60 17.29 -8.42 -17.04
N VAL A 61 16.63 -8.88 -15.98
CA VAL A 61 16.41 -10.32 -15.77
C VAL A 61 15.42 -10.87 -16.79
N GLU A 62 14.32 -10.17 -17.05
CA GLU A 62 13.32 -10.56 -18.05
C GLU A 62 13.93 -10.64 -19.45
N ASP A 63 14.75 -9.64 -19.84
CA ASP A 63 15.44 -9.64 -21.15
C ASP A 63 16.45 -10.79 -21.25
N ALA A 64 17.22 -11.05 -20.18
CA ALA A 64 18.18 -12.16 -20.15
C ALA A 64 17.50 -13.53 -20.29
N MET A 65 16.26 -13.65 -19.82
CA MET A 65 15.47 -14.89 -19.89
C MET A 65 14.54 -14.98 -21.11
N GLY A 66 14.48 -13.96 -21.95
CA GLY A 66 13.59 -13.91 -23.10
C GLY A 66 12.11 -13.86 -22.72
N ILE A 67 11.75 -13.20 -21.61
CA ILE A 67 10.38 -13.06 -21.14
C ILE A 67 9.77 -11.79 -21.75
N ASP A 68 8.81 -11.95 -22.65
CA ASP A 68 8.11 -10.83 -23.29
C ASP A 68 7.08 -10.15 -22.38
N LYS A 69 6.37 -10.95 -21.56
CA LYS A 69 5.38 -10.43 -20.61
C LYS A 69 6.08 -9.76 -19.43
N ARG A 70 5.99 -8.44 -19.38
CA ARG A 70 6.55 -7.66 -18.25
C ARG A 70 5.71 -7.82 -16.99
N ILE A 71 6.40 -8.00 -15.87
CA ILE A 71 5.77 -8.06 -14.54
C ILE A 71 5.32 -6.66 -14.13
N GLY A 72 4.08 -6.52 -13.69
CA GLY A 72 3.53 -5.28 -13.17
C GLY A 72 3.96 -5.00 -11.72
N PHE A 73 3.75 -3.77 -11.24
CA PHE A 73 4.12 -3.36 -9.89
C PHE A 73 2.93 -2.90 -9.07
N GLU A 74 2.92 -3.32 -7.81
CA GLU A 74 2.09 -2.80 -6.74
C GLU A 74 3.01 -2.10 -5.74
N LEU A 75 2.70 -0.86 -5.37
CA LEU A 75 3.55 -0.11 -4.44
C LEU A 75 2.87 0.04 -3.09
N ILE A 76 3.60 -0.22 -1.99
CA ILE A 76 3.11 0.07 -0.65
C ILE A 76 3.62 1.46 -0.24
N ILE A 77 2.70 2.39 -0.10
CA ILE A 77 2.94 3.73 0.42
C ILE A 77 2.79 3.69 1.93
N GLU A 78 3.88 3.54 2.62
CA GLU A 78 3.93 3.25 4.05
C GLU A 78 5.01 4.03 4.81
N THR A 79 5.51 5.10 4.19
CA THR A 79 6.44 6.03 4.83
C THR A 79 5.97 7.47 4.67
N ALA A 80 6.38 8.35 5.59
CA ALA A 80 6.11 9.77 5.47
C ALA A 80 6.69 10.35 4.17
N LEU A 81 7.88 9.89 3.77
CA LEU A 81 8.53 10.29 2.52
C LEU A 81 7.72 9.83 1.30
N GLY A 82 7.28 8.57 1.27
CA GLY A 82 6.45 8.05 0.18
C GLY A 82 5.14 8.80 0.05
N MET A 83 4.48 9.09 1.17
CA MET A 83 3.24 9.88 1.16
C MET A 83 3.47 11.33 0.73
N GLN A 84 4.63 11.92 1.05
CA GLN A 84 5.00 13.24 0.58
C GLN A 84 5.17 13.27 -0.94
N ASN A 85 5.79 12.25 -1.51
CA ASN A 85 6.14 12.16 -2.94
C ASN A 85 5.11 11.37 -3.77
N ILE A 86 3.96 11.03 -3.20
CA ILE A 86 3.02 10.07 -3.81
C ILE A 86 2.57 10.45 -5.24
N ASN A 87 2.43 11.74 -5.52
CA ASN A 87 2.00 12.20 -6.85
C ASN A 87 3.07 11.90 -7.92
N GLU A 88 4.34 12.12 -7.59
CA GLU A 88 5.46 11.81 -8.47
C GLU A 88 5.60 10.29 -8.63
N ILE A 89 5.53 9.53 -7.53
CA ILE A 89 5.57 8.07 -7.55
C ILE A 89 4.45 7.50 -8.43
N ALA A 90 3.21 7.97 -8.25
CA ALA A 90 2.05 7.52 -9.01
C ALA A 90 2.14 7.81 -10.51
N SER A 91 2.93 8.80 -10.91
CA SER A 91 3.14 9.16 -12.31
C SER A 91 4.09 8.21 -13.07
N TYR A 92 4.70 7.24 -12.39
CA TYR A 92 5.57 6.26 -13.02
C TYR A 92 4.76 5.30 -13.91
N TYR A 93 4.83 5.48 -15.21
CA TYR A 93 3.87 4.92 -16.18
C TYR A 93 4.18 3.50 -16.69
N ARG A 94 5.39 2.96 -16.43
CA ARG A 94 5.85 1.78 -17.18
C ARG A 94 5.23 0.45 -16.74
N ARG A 95 5.10 0.22 -15.41
CA ARG A 95 4.67 -1.07 -14.85
C ARG A 95 3.64 -0.95 -13.75
N LEU A 96 3.29 0.27 -13.36
CA LEU A 96 2.54 0.53 -12.16
C LEU A 96 1.07 0.17 -12.34
N GLU A 97 0.52 -0.63 -11.41
CA GLU A 97 -0.84 -1.14 -11.41
C GLU A 97 -1.68 -0.61 -10.24
N SER A 98 -1.06 -0.50 -9.06
CA SER A 98 -1.79 -0.12 -7.84
C SER A 98 -0.91 0.56 -6.80
N LEU A 99 -1.57 1.33 -5.93
CA LEU A 99 -1.00 1.89 -4.70
C LEU A 99 -1.74 1.29 -3.50
N HIS A 100 -0.99 0.81 -2.51
CA HIS A 100 -1.49 0.22 -1.28
C HIS A 100 -1.12 1.09 -0.09
N PHE A 101 -2.03 1.26 0.86
CA PHE A 101 -1.73 1.99 2.09
C PHE A 101 -1.20 1.05 3.17
N GLY A 102 0.07 1.16 3.53
CA GLY A 102 0.71 0.37 4.58
C GLY A 102 0.59 1.05 5.95
N VAL A 103 -0.58 0.98 6.58
CA VAL A 103 -0.94 1.75 7.78
C VAL A 103 0.01 1.57 8.97
N ALA A 104 0.54 0.35 9.20
CA ALA A 104 1.41 0.06 10.35
C ALA A 104 2.77 0.75 10.23
N ASP A 105 3.47 0.54 9.12
CA ASP A 105 4.75 1.19 8.85
C ASP A 105 4.58 2.71 8.65
N TYR A 106 3.47 3.17 8.07
CA TYR A 106 3.15 4.58 7.98
C TYR A 106 3.01 5.23 9.36
N ALA A 107 2.31 4.58 10.29
CA ALA A 107 2.19 5.04 11.67
C ALA A 107 3.58 5.11 12.35
N ALA A 108 4.42 4.09 12.17
CA ALA A 108 5.78 4.09 12.71
C ALA A 108 6.62 5.22 12.10
N SER A 109 6.56 5.42 10.78
CA SER A 109 7.29 6.46 10.06
C SER A 109 6.88 7.87 10.47
N THR A 110 5.60 8.10 10.73
CA THR A 110 5.05 9.39 11.18
C THR A 110 5.10 9.56 12.71
N LYS A 111 5.56 8.53 13.45
CA LYS A 111 5.54 8.47 14.92
C LYS A 111 4.13 8.62 15.51
N ALA A 112 3.10 8.22 14.76
CA ALA A 112 1.73 8.21 15.23
C ALA A 112 1.55 7.14 16.31
N LYS A 113 0.78 7.47 17.36
CA LYS A 113 0.45 6.50 18.41
C LYS A 113 -0.79 5.72 17.96
N THR A 114 -0.63 4.44 17.74
CA THR A 114 -1.73 3.54 17.36
C THR A 114 -1.93 2.47 18.42
N THR A 115 -3.17 2.01 18.55
CA THR A 115 -3.54 0.91 19.46
C THR A 115 -3.88 -0.36 18.66
N VAL A 116 -4.44 -0.20 17.45
CA VAL A 116 -4.84 -1.28 16.56
C VAL A 116 -4.46 -0.91 15.13
N ILE A 117 -3.96 -1.86 14.37
CA ILE A 117 -3.63 -1.67 12.94
C ILE A 117 -4.94 -1.50 12.16
N GLY A 118 -5.12 -0.34 11.54
CA GLY A 118 -6.28 0.01 10.73
C GLY A 118 -7.52 0.44 11.52
N GLY A 119 -7.59 0.17 12.81
CA GLY A 119 -8.73 0.51 13.66
C GLY A 119 -8.76 1.98 14.11
N PRO A 120 -9.86 2.40 14.76
CA PRO A 120 -10.00 3.72 15.34
C PRO A 120 -9.05 3.89 16.53
N ASN A 121 -8.58 5.11 16.76
CA ASN A 121 -7.77 5.41 17.94
C ASN A 121 -8.63 6.15 18.98
N PRO A 122 -8.78 5.61 20.20
CA PRO A 122 -9.61 6.21 21.24
C PRO A 122 -9.13 7.59 21.72
N ASN A 123 -7.89 7.94 21.40
CA ASN A 123 -7.31 9.25 21.74
C ASN A 123 -7.40 10.28 20.59
N TYR A 124 -7.87 9.87 19.40
CA TYR A 124 -8.03 10.76 18.27
C TYR A 124 -9.49 11.21 18.12
N HIS A 125 -9.87 12.16 18.96
CA HIS A 125 -11.22 12.72 18.99
C HIS A 125 -11.17 14.21 19.36
N VAL A 126 -12.24 14.93 19.04
CA VAL A 126 -12.51 16.27 19.51
C VAL A 126 -13.72 16.25 20.45
N LEU A 127 -13.77 17.19 21.37
CA LEU A 127 -14.90 17.38 22.27
C LEU A 127 -15.77 18.52 21.75
N THR A 128 -17.09 18.42 21.93
CA THR A 128 -17.99 19.56 21.72
C THR A 128 -17.62 20.74 22.63
N ASP A 129 -18.11 21.91 22.30
CA ASP A 129 -17.96 23.09 23.16
C ASP A 129 -18.60 22.88 24.54
N ILE A 130 -18.18 23.71 25.50
CA ILE A 130 -18.78 23.73 26.84
C ILE A 130 -20.18 24.34 26.73
N ASP A 131 -21.19 23.61 27.19
CA ASP A 131 -22.59 24.07 27.24
C ASP A 131 -23.15 23.85 28.64
N GLY A 132 -22.96 24.84 29.51
CA GLY A 132 -23.39 24.78 30.93
C GLY A 132 -22.79 23.55 31.63
N ASP A 133 -23.67 22.79 32.31
CA ASP A 133 -23.34 21.55 33.03
C ASP A 133 -23.51 20.27 32.17
N ASN A 134 -23.84 20.41 30.87
CA ASN A 134 -24.01 19.29 29.98
C ASN A 134 -22.68 18.54 29.73
N PRO A 135 -22.68 17.21 29.72
CA PRO A 135 -21.47 16.46 29.39
C PRO A 135 -21.08 16.71 27.94
N ARG A 136 -19.77 16.95 27.70
CA ARG A 136 -19.23 17.13 26.37
C ARG A 136 -19.23 15.80 25.61
N GLU A 137 -19.69 15.84 24.39
CA GLU A 137 -19.68 14.68 23.49
C GLU A 137 -18.31 14.52 22.80
N LYS A 138 -17.97 13.28 22.46
CA LYS A 138 -16.78 12.93 21.71
C LYS A 138 -17.11 12.74 20.24
N HIS A 139 -16.48 13.49 19.37
CA HIS A 139 -16.50 13.26 17.93
C HIS A 139 -15.21 12.58 17.50
N TRP A 140 -15.32 11.32 17.08
CA TRP A 140 -14.20 10.52 16.64
C TRP A 140 -13.70 10.97 15.28
N GLY A 141 -12.38 11.16 15.15
CA GLY A 141 -11.73 11.40 13.88
C GLY A 141 -11.19 10.12 13.26
N ASP A 142 -11.09 10.10 11.96
CA ASP A 142 -10.32 9.08 11.24
C ASP A 142 -8.92 9.62 10.97
N MET A 143 -7.96 9.15 11.76
CA MET A 143 -6.58 9.65 11.67
C MET A 143 -5.88 9.29 10.35
N TRP A 144 -6.43 8.33 9.60
CA TRP A 144 -5.88 7.88 8.32
C TRP A 144 -6.55 8.53 7.12
N HIS A 145 -7.65 9.24 7.32
CA HIS A 145 -8.45 9.83 6.25
C HIS A 145 -7.64 10.65 5.26
N HIS A 146 -6.77 11.54 5.76
CA HIS A 146 -5.93 12.38 4.89
C HIS A 146 -5.00 11.54 4.01
N ALA A 147 -4.31 10.56 4.61
CA ALA A 147 -3.34 9.73 3.90
C ALA A 147 -4.03 8.86 2.84
N VAL A 148 -5.12 8.18 3.21
CA VAL A 148 -5.88 7.33 2.28
C VAL A 148 -6.50 8.15 1.16
N SER A 149 -7.12 9.30 1.47
CA SER A 149 -7.70 10.18 0.45
C SER A 149 -6.65 10.71 -0.53
N LYS A 150 -5.47 11.11 -0.03
CA LYS A 150 -4.36 11.55 -0.86
C LYS A 150 -3.87 10.43 -1.80
N MET A 151 -3.78 9.19 -1.28
CA MET A 151 -3.43 8.02 -2.08
C MET A 151 -4.48 7.72 -3.16
N VAL A 152 -5.77 7.78 -2.81
CA VAL A 152 -6.87 7.56 -3.76
C VAL A 152 -6.80 8.58 -4.90
N ILE A 153 -6.60 9.86 -4.58
CA ILE A 153 -6.49 10.93 -5.59
C ILE A 153 -5.29 10.66 -6.51
N ALA A 154 -4.12 10.37 -5.95
CA ALA A 154 -2.91 10.12 -6.74
C ALA A 154 -3.05 8.89 -7.64
N ALA A 155 -3.63 7.79 -7.12
CA ALA A 155 -3.88 6.58 -7.88
C ALA A 155 -4.87 6.82 -9.02
N ARG A 156 -6.05 7.38 -8.73
CA ARG A 156 -7.10 7.60 -9.73
C ARG A 156 -6.70 8.58 -10.82
N ALA A 157 -5.94 9.64 -10.47
CA ALA A 157 -5.41 10.60 -11.44
C ALA A 157 -4.45 9.96 -12.46
N ASN A 158 -3.82 8.84 -12.11
CA ASN A 158 -2.88 8.12 -12.96
C ASN A 158 -3.42 6.76 -13.47
N GLY A 159 -4.72 6.49 -13.32
CA GLY A 159 -5.35 5.25 -13.79
C GLY A 159 -5.01 4.01 -12.97
N LEU A 160 -4.46 4.18 -11.75
CA LEU A 160 -4.07 3.10 -10.86
C LEU A 160 -5.21 2.68 -9.93
N ARG A 161 -5.12 1.48 -9.39
CA ARG A 161 -6.03 0.98 -8.36
C ARG A 161 -5.54 1.42 -6.97
N PRO A 162 -6.31 2.20 -6.19
CA PRO A 162 -6.03 2.44 -4.79
C PRO A 162 -6.55 1.27 -3.95
N ILE A 163 -5.74 0.80 -3.02
CA ILE A 163 -6.04 -0.33 -2.14
C ILE A 163 -5.74 0.08 -0.70
N ASP A 164 -6.73 -0.04 0.18
CA ASP A 164 -6.56 0.24 1.61
C ASP A 164 -5.65 -0.79 2.28
N GLY A 165 -5.23 -0.47 3.49
CA GLY A 165 -4.34 -1.31 4.28
C GLY A 165 -5.06 -2.44 5.02
N PRO A 166 -4.28 -3.26 5.74
CA PRO A 166 -4.83 -4.36 6.52
C PRO A 166 -5.62 -3.87 7.74
N PHE A 167 -6.64 -4.64 8.13
CA PHE A 167 -7.29 -4.57 9.42
C PHE A 167 -6.67 -5.60 10.37
N GLY A 168 -6.18 -5.15 11.53
CA GLY A 168 -5.34 -5.99 12.38
C GLY A 168 -6.10 -6.91 13.34
N ASP A 169 -7.36 -6.62 13.67
CA ASP A 169 -8.15 -7.45 14.57
C ASP A 169 -9.05 -8.41 13.79
N PHE A 170 -8.54 -9.62 13.53
CA PHE A 170 -9.28 -10.65 12.80
C PHE A 170 -10.45 -11.29 13.59
N ASN A 171 -10.62 -10.94 14.88
CA ASN A 171 -11.77 -11.36 15.67
C ASN A 171 -12.93 -10.33 15.67
N ASP A 172 -12.68 -9.11 15.16
CA ASP A 172 -13.66 -8.03 15.07
C ASP A 172 -14.24 -7.93 13.65
N ALA A 173 -15.23 -8.75 13.35
CA ALA A 173 -15.88 -8.77 12.03
C ALA A 173 -16.65 -7.48 11.74
N ASP A 174 -17.23 -6.85 12.75
CA ASP A 174 -17.98 -5.59 12.60
C ASP A 174 -17.01 -4.43 12.29
N GLY A 175 -15.90 -4.34 13.01
CA GLY A 175 -14.85 -3.37 12.75
C GLY A 175 -14.23 -3.54 11.36
N TYR A 176 -13.97 -4.77 10.95
CA TYR A 176 -13.51 -5.07 9.59
C TYR A 176 -14.51 -4.58 8.52
N THR A 177 -15.80 -4.90 8.71
CA THR A 177 -16.87 -4.49 7.79
C THR A 177 -16.99 -2.98 7.72
N ALA A 178 -16.91 -2.28 8.86
CA ALA A 178 -16.93 -0.82 8.92
C ALA A 178 -15.75 -0.20 8.18
N GLN A 179 -14.55 -0.75 8.34
CA GLN A 179 -13.38 -0.28 7.61
C GLN A 179 -13.51 -0.53 6.10
N ALA A 180 -13.93 -1.72 5.68
CA ALA A 180 -14.11 -2.03 4.27
C ALA A 180 -15.12 -1.09 3.60
N ASN A 181 -16.25 -0.80 4.26
CA ASN A 181 -17.24 0.16 3.78
C ASN A 181 -16.67 1.59 3.69
N ARG A 182 -15.90 2.02 4.69
CA ARG A 182 -15.22 3.31 4.68
C ARG A 182 -14.28 3.43 3.50
N SER A 183 -13.44 2.42 3.28
CA SER A 183 -12.45 2.39 2.19
C SER A 183 -13.13 2.41 0.81
N ALA A 184 -14.17 1.60 0.64
CA ALA A 184 -14.98 1.61 -0.58
C ALA A 184 -15.64 2.97 -0.83
N THR A 185 -16.14 3.62 0.23
CA THR A 185 -16.75 4.96 0.15
C THR A 185 -15.72 6.03 -0.26
N LEU A 186 -14.45 5.90 0.14
CA LEU A 186 -13.36 6.78 -0.27
C LEU A 186 -12.87 6.52 -1.70
N GLY A 187 -13.21 5.37 -2.29
CA GLY A 187 -12.84 5.01 -3.67
C GLY A 187 -11.74 3.96 -3.79
N CYS A 188 -11.41 3.24 -2.70
CA CYS A 188 -10.53 2.06 -2.73
C CYS A 188 -11.22 0.84 -3.35
#